data_e16b31d2cab504103d62b38fb690d35d
#
_entry.id   e16b31d2cab504103d62b38fb690d35d
#
_cell.length_a   1.000
_cell.length_b   1.000
_cell.length_c   1.000
_cell.angle_alpha   90.00
_cell.angle_beta   90.00
_cell.angle_gamma   90.00
#
_symmetry.space_group_name_H-M   'P 1'
#
loop_
_entity.id
_entity.type
_entity.pdbx_description
1 polymer ?
#
loop_
_entity_poly.entity_id
_entity_poly.type
_entity_poly.pdbx_seq_one_letter_code
_entity_poly.pdbx_strand_id
1 'polypeptide(L)'
;MGTYYKHKKKESVDVPYSFRCEQCMKDSGTLKATISGMEAEMNSNFKSLNDKNQKKLDEIAHKYLVREVKEVYQNATEKQIYAKAFKDECPYCHKPQTWAISGAKDDMFGTPIVCVILGIIIGAGCYFFSGVENNLAIALGAAGICLVL
;
A
#
# COMPACT_ATOMS: atom_id res chain seq x y z
N MET A 1 -16.65 32.97 10.80
CA MET A 1 -15.99 31.76 10.31
C MET A 1 -17.07 30.78 9.85
N GLY A 2 -17.06 30.36 8.57
CA GLY A 2 -18.04 29.39 8.05
C GLY A 2 -17.63 27.97 8.47
N THR A 3 -18.62 27.18 8.90
CA THR A 3 -18.42 25.76 9.22
C THR A 3 -18.44 24.96 7.93
N TYR A 4 -17.36 24.23 7.63
CA TYR A 4 -17.30 23.32 6.49
C TYR A 4 -17.51 21.88 6.97
N TYR A 5 -18.37 21.16 6.26
CA TYR A 5 -18.62 19.74 6.48
C TYR A 5 -17.85 18.93 5.42
N LYS A 6 -17.14 17.91 5.86
CA LYS A 6 -16.38 17.00 5.00
C LYS A 6 -17.20 15.74 4.77
N HIS A 7 -17.59 15.51 3.52
CA HIS A 7 -18.33 14.33 3.10
C HIS A 7 -17.35 13.35 2.46
N LYS A 8 -17.46 12.08 2.84
CA LYS A 8 -16.54 11.03 2.43
C LYS A 8 -17.33 9.84 1.90
N LYS A 9 -16.83 9.22 0.83
CA LYS A 9 -17.39 7.98 0.30
C LYS A 9 -16.27 7.08 -0.20
N LYS A 10 -16.38 5.79 0.15
CA LYS A 10 -15.48 4.75 -0.33
C LYS A 10 -16.32 3.62 -0.91
N GLU A 11 -15.94 3.14 -2.08
CA GLU A 11 -16.57 1.99 -2.72
C GLU A 11 -15.64 0.79 -2.71
N SER A 12 -16.22 -0.41 -2.64
CA SER A 12 -15.48 -1.67 -2.69
C SER A 12 -16.24 -2.69 -3.53
N VAL A 13 -15.51 -3.65 -4.07
CA VAL A 13 -16.05 -4.78 -4.84
C VAL A 13 -15.39 -6.08 -4.41
N ASP A 14 -16.19 -7.13 -4.30
CA ASP A 14 -15.69 -8.48 -4.02
C ASP A 14 -15.38 -9.18 -5.34
N VAL A 15 -14.12 -9.59 -5.49
CA VAL A 15 -13.62 -10.33 -6.65
C VAL A 15 -13.45 -11.79 -6.26
N PRO A 16 -14.15 -12.74 -6.91
CA PRO A 16 -13.94 -14.15 -6.68
C PRO A 16 -12.60 -14.59 -7.29
N TYR A 17 -11.86 -15.43 -6.59
CA TYR A 17 -10.64 -16.04 -7.07
C TYR A 17 -10.46 -17.45 -6.51
N SER A 18 -9.61 -18.23 -7.12
CA SER A 18 -9.21 -19.56 -6.66
C SER A 18 -7.76 -19.82 -7.00
N PHE A 19 -7.11 -20.68 -6.24
CA PHE A 19 -5.77 -21.14 -6.52
C PHE A 19 -5.60 -22.61 -6.12
N ARG A 20 -4.63 -23.27 -6.71
CA ARG A 20 -4.19 -24.59 -6.30
C ARG A 20 -3.01 -24.45 -5.34
N CYS A 21 -3.15 -25.05 -4.15
CA CYS A 21 -2.11 -24.97 -3.13
C CYS A 21 -0.84 -25.73 -3.59
N GLU A 22 0.31 -25.08 -3.53
CA GLU A 22 1.60 -25.66 -3.88
C GLU A 22 2.08 -26.74 -2.91
N GLN A 23 1.61 -26.69 -1.67
CA GLN A 23 2.02 -27.60 -0.60
C GLN A 23 1.18 -28.87 -0.52
N CYS A 24 -0.15 -28.72 -0.50
CA CYS A 24 -1.08 -29.86 -0.35
C CYS A 24 -1.77 -30.27 -1.65
N MET A 25 -1.50 -29.56 -2.76
CA MET A 25 -2.02 -29.81 -4.10
C MET A 25 -3.56 -29.77 -4.22
N LYS A 26 -4.27 -29.27 -3.20
CA LYS A 26 -5.72 -29.11 -3.20
C LYS A 26 -6.12 -27.76 -3.76
N ASP A 27 -7.27 -27.69 -4.43
CA ASP A 27 -7.84 -26.43 -4.86
C ASP A 27 -8.47 -25.69 -3.70
N SER A 28 -8.21 -24.38 -3.60
CA SER A 28 -8.71 -23.53 -2.52
C SER A 28 -10.23 -23.41 -2.47
N GLY A 29 -10.91 -23.79 -3.56
CA GLY A 29 -12.28 -23.39 -3.80
C GLY A 29 -12.40 -21.90 -4.13
N THR A 30 -13.63 -21.40 -4.23
CA THR A 30 -13.88 -19.98 -4.53
C THR A 30 -13.71 -19.14 -3.27
N LEU A 31 -12.67 -18.32 -3.24
CA LEU A 31 -12.39 -17.30 -2.23
C LEU A 31 -12.85 -15.93 -2.72
N LYS A 32 -12.94 -14.95 -1.83
CA LYS A 32 -13.30 -13.57 -2.17
C LYS A 32 -12.20 -12.61 -1.69
N ALA A 33 -11.77 -11.74 -2.58
CA ALA A 33 -10.89 -10.62 -2.28
C ALA A 33 -11.68 -9.32 -2.39
N THR A 34 -11.71 -8.52 -1.33
CA THR A 34 -12.38 -7.22 -1.33
C THR A 34 -11.40 -6.15 -1.76
N ILE A 35 -11.59 -5.61 -2.97
CA ILE A 35 -10.81 -4.49 -3.49
C ILE A 35 -11.57 -3.21 -3.18
N SER A 36 -10.90 -2.24 -2.56
CA SER A 36 -11.49 -0.96 -2.18
C SER A 36 -10.79 0.17 -2.91
N GLY A 37 -11.57 1.06 -3.53
CA GLY A 37 -11.04 2.29 -4.10
C GLY A 37 -10.54 3.28 -3.03
N MET A 38 -9.87 4.34 -3.46
CA MET A 38 -9.53 5.46 -2.57
C MET A 38 -10.80 6.14 -2.06
N GLU A 39 -10.71 6.74 -0.87
CA GLU A 39 -11.79 7.53 -0.30
C GLU A 39 -11.98 8.81 -1.12
N ALA A 40 -13.18 9.02 -1.66
CA ALA A 40 -13.57 10.26 -2.30
C ALA A 40 -14.02 11.25 -1.23
N GLU A 41 -13.59 12.51 -1.34
CA GLU A 41 -13.90 13.56 -0.38
C GLU A 41 -14.51 14.78 -1.08
N MET A 42 -15.49 15.40 -0.44
CA MET A 42 -16.09 16.66 -0.89
C MET A 42 -16.42 17.55 0.31
N ASN A 43 -16.04 18.82 0.23
CA ASN A 43 -16.36 19.80 1.25
C ASN A 43 -17.63 20.56 0.88
N SER A 44 -18.49 20.83 1.86
CA SER A 44 -19.74 21.60 1.69
C SER A 44 -19.98 22.48 2.91
N ASN A 45 -20.66 23.60 2.72
CA ASN A 45 -21.15 24.46 3.81
C ASN A 45 -22.40 23.88 4.49
N PHE A 46 -22.95 22.81 3.97
CA PHE A 46 -24.16 22.16 4.46
C PHE A 46 -23.84 20.80 5.07
N LYS A 47 -24.58 20.43 6.12
CA LYS A 47 -24.46 19.14 6.80
C LYS A 47 -24.83 17.94 5.89
N SER A 48 -25.69 18.16 4.89
CA SER A 48 -26.06 17.17 3.87
C SER A 48 -25.71 17.67 2.49
N LEU A 49 -25.29 16.78 1.59
CA LEU A 49 -25.09 17.09 0.19
C LEU A 49 -26.45 17.12 -0.53
N ASN A 50 -26.59 18.02 -1.51
CA ASN A 50 -27.69 17.95 -2.44
C ASN A 50 -27.49 16.80 -3.44
N ASP A 51 -28.54 16.35 -4.11
CA ASP A 51 -28.53 15.20 -5.02
C ASP A 51 -27.45 15.31 -6.12
N LYS A 52 -27.23 16.52 -6.63
CA LYS A 52 -26.20 16.76 -7.66
C LYS A 52 -24.78 16.52 -7.12
N ASN A 53 -24.49 16.99 -5.92
CA ASN A 53 -23.19 16.82 -5.31
C ASN A 53 -23.01 15.40 -4.78
N GLN A 54 -24.09 14.75 -4.31
CA GLN A 54 -24.07 13.33 -3.95
C GLN A 54 -23.69 12.48 -5.17
N LYS A 55 -24.34 12.67 -6.32
CA LYS A 55 -23.99 11.96 -7.56
C LYS A 55 -22.54 12.17 -7.97
N LYS A 56 -22.02 13.39 -7.86
CA LYS A 56 -20.61 13.68 -8.15
C LYS A 56 -19.67 12.94 -7.22
N LEU A 57 -19.97 12.90 -5.92
CA LEU A 57 -19.17 12.16 -4.94
C LEU A 57 -19.18 10.65 -5.26
N ASP A 58 -20.33 10.11 -5.65
CA ASP A 58 -20.51 8.72 -6.06
C ASP A 58 -19.70 8.40 -7.32
N GLU A 59 -19.76 9.27 -8.33
CA GLU A 59 -18.96 9.12 -9.56
C GLU A 59 -17.46 9.13 -9.30
N ILE A 60 -16.99 10.01 -8.40
CA ILE A 60 -15.58 10.08 -8.02
C ILE A 60 -15.16 8.79 -7.29
N ALA A 61 -15.96 8.33 -6.32
CA ALA A 61 -15.70 7.09 -5.59
C ALA A 61 -15.66 5.89 -6.54
N HIS A 62 -16.62 5.80 -7.47
CA HIS A 62 -16.65 4.75 -8.49
C HIS A 62 -15.43 4.80 -9.41
N LYS A 63 -15.02 5.97 -9.86
CA LYS A 63 -13.81 6.16 -10.68
C LYS A 63 -12.55 5.68 -9.96
N TYR A 64 -12.44 5.95 -8.65
CA TYR A 64 -11.32 5.47 -7.85
C TYR A 64 -11.32 3.95 -7.72
N LEU A 65 -12.50 3.34 -7.52
CA LEU A 65 -12.63 1.89 -7.47
C LEU A 65 -12.21 1.23 -8.80
N VAL A 66 -12.71 1.75 -9.93
CA VAL A 66 -12.38 1.22 -11.27
C VAL A 66 -10.87 1.32 -11.54
N ARG A 67 -10.24 2.44 -11.16
CA ARG A 67 -8.79 2.59 -11.29
C ARG A 67 -8.03 1.57 -10.46
N GLU A 68 -8.42 1.37 -9.21
CA GLU A 68 -7.78 0.42 -8.30
C GLU A 68 -7.92 -1.03 -8.81
N VAL A 69 -9.11 -1.43 -9.25
CA VAL A 69 -9.34 -2.75 -9.85
C VAL A 69 -8.47 -2.96 -11.08
N LYS A 70 -8.37 -1.94 -11.95
CA LYS A 70 -7.52 -2.01 -13.14
C LYS A 70 -6.05 -2.15 -12.78
N GLU A 71 -5.57 -1.42 -11.79
CA GLU A 71 -4.19 -1.46 -11.31
C GLU A 71 -3.87 -2.84 -10.69
N VAL A 72 -4.75 -3.36 -9.85
CA VAL A 72 -4.62 -4.71 -9.28
C VAL A 72 -4.56 -5.77 -10.39
N TYR A 73 -5.44 -5.66 -11.39
CA TYR A 73 -5.44 -6.59 -12.53
C TYR A 73 -4.14 -6.51 -13.35
N GLN A 74 -3.66 -5.31 -13.66
CA GLN A 74 -2.41 -5.11 -14.38
C GLN A 74 -1.21 -5.65 -13.60
N ASN A 75 -1.12 -5.34 -12.31
CA ASN A 75 -0.03 -5.86 -11.47
C ASN A 75 -0.04 -7.38 -11.39
N ALA A 76 -1.22 -8.00 -11.29
CA ALA A 76 -1.35 -9.46 -11.25
C ALA A 76 -0.94 -10.11 -12.57
N THR A 77 -1.33 -9.53 -13.73
CA THR A 77 -1.08 -10.11 -15.05
C THR A 77 0.31 -9.82 -15.60
N GLU A 78 0.83 -8.60 -15.42
CA GLU A 78 2.09 -8.19 -16.02
C GLU A 78 3.29 -8.43 -15.09
N LYS A 79 3.11 -8.24 -13.78
CA LYS A 79 4.20 -8.30 -12.80
C LYS A 79 4.12 -9.53 -11.89
N GLN A 80 3.03 -10.30 -11.93
CA GLN A 80 2.73 -11.40 -11.02
C GLN A 80 2.73 -10.97 -9.53
N ILE A 81 2.41 -9.69 -9.28
CA ILE A 81 2.27 -9.11 -7.95
C ILE A 81 0.79 -9.10 -7.58
N TYR A 82 0.44 -9.79 -6.50
CA TYR A 82 -0.93 -9.90 -6.03
C TYR A 82 -1.18 -8.95 -4.86
N ALA A 83 -2.31 -8.21 -4.91
CA ALA A 83 -2.68 -7.30 -3.83
C ALA A 83 -2.95 -8.06 -2.52
N LYS A 84 -2.67 -7.42 -1.38
CA LYS A 84 -2.91 -7.98 -0.02
C LYS A 84 -4.37 -8.41 0.25
N ALA A 85 -5.31 -7.96 -0.58
CA ALA A 85 -6.71 -8.39 -0.53
C ALA A 85 -6.90 -9.87 -0.88
N PHE A 86 -5.97 -10.45 -1.66
CA PHE A 86 -5.98 -11.88 -1.97
C PHE A 86 -5.33 -12.64 -0.82
N LYS A 87 -6.13 -13.47 -0.14
CA LYS A 87 -5.61 -14.32 0.93
C LYS A 87 -4.67 -15.36 0.33
N ASP A 88 -3.48 -15.42 0.85
CA ASP A 88 -2.39 -16.29 0.44
C ASP A 88 -2.34 -17.61 1.20
N GLU A 89 -3.11 -17.72 2.27
CA GLU A 89 -3.15 -18.89 3.14
C GLU A 89 -4.11 -19.95 2.59
N CYS A 90 -3.60 -21.17 2.44
CA CYS A 90 -4.42 -22.30 2.00
C CYS A 90 -5.45 -22.66 3.09
N PRO A 91 -6.76 -22.79 2.75
CA PRO A 91 -7.78 -23.13 3.72
C PRO A 91 -7.65 -24.54 4.32
N TYR A 92 -6.84 -25.42 3.74
CA TYR A 92 -6.68 -26.80 4.18
C TYR A 92 -5.41 -27.05 5.00
N CYS A 93 -4.27 -26.51 4.57
CA CYS A 93 -2.99 -26.74 5.24
C CYS A 93 -2.43 -25.50 5.96
N HIS A 94 -3.12 -24.37 5.87
CA HIS A 94 -2.78 -23.09 6.51
C HIS A 94 -1.36 -22.59 6.20
N LYS A 95 -0.79 -23.03 5.07
CA LYS A 95 0.52 -22.57 4.63
C LYS A 95 0.39 -21.45 3.61
N PRO A 96 1.25 -20.42 3.69
CA PRO A 96 1.29 -19.34 2.71
C PRO A 96 1.80 -19.87 1.37
N GLN A 97 1.37 -19.24 0.28
CA GLN A 97 1.80 -19.56 -1.07
C GLN A 97 3.06 -18.76 -1.45
N THR A 98 3.88 -19.27 -2.35
CA THR A 98 5.15 -18.63 -2.73
C THR A 98 4.97 -17.28 -3.41
N TRP A 99 3.89 -17.10 -4.17
CA TRP A 99 3.57 -15.83 -4.83
C TRP A 99 3.28 -14.68 -3.83
N ALA A 100 2.76 -14.99 -2.65
CA ALA A 100 2.53 -14.00 -1.60
C ALA A 100 3.82 -13.63 -0.85
N ILE A 101 4.71 -14.61 -0.65
CA ILE A 101 6.00 -14.39 0.01
C ILE A 101 6.92 -13.51 -0.84
N SER A 102 6.88 -13.64 -2.18
CA SER A 102 7.67 -12.80 -3.07
C SER A 102 7.28 -11.32 -2.98
N GLY A 103 5.98 -11.00 -2.99
CA GLY A 103 5.49 -9.64 -2.81
C GLY A 103 5.85 -9.04 -1.44
N ALA A 104 5.80 -9.84 -0.37
CA ALA A 104 6.17 -9.39 0.97
C ALA A 104 7.68 -9.11 1.11
N LYS A 105 8.53 -9.84 0.38
CA LYS A 105 9.99 -9.60 0.38
C LYS A 105 10.35 -8.26 -0.25
N ASP A 106 9.70 -7.88 -1.33
CA ASP A 106 9.95 -6.59 -1.98
C ASP A 106 9.60 -5.42 -1.06
N ASP A 107 8.49 -5.51 -0.33
CA ASP A 107 8.10 -4.50 0.68
C ASP A 107 9.08 -4.46 1.87
N MET A 108 9.63 -5.61 2.27
CA MET A 108 10.48 -5.71 3.45
C MET A 108 11.93 -5.26 3.19
N PHE A 109 12.46 -5.45 1.98
CA PHE A 109 13.84 -5.08 1.65
C PHE A 109 13.95 -3.71 0.96
N GLY A 110 12.92 -3.22 0.30
CA GLY A 110 12.95 -1.93 -0.41
C GLY A 110 13.18 -0.75 0.54
N THR A 111 12.38 -0.64 1.59
CA THR A 111 12.41 0.49 2.53
C THR A 111 13.71 0.59 3.34
N PRO A 112 14.21 -0.48 4.00
CA PRO A 112 15.45 -0.38 4.78
C PRO A 112 16.69 -0.13 3.91
N ILE A 113 16.76 -0.68 2.69
CA ILE A 113 17.88 -0.43 1.77
C ILE A 113 17.93 1.04 1.37
N VAL A 114 16.78 1.65 1.05
CA VAL A 114 16.70 3.08 0.72
C VAL A 114 17.13 3.95 1.90
N CYS A 115 16.70 3.62 3.12
CA CYS A 115 17.12 4.34 4.34
C CYS A 115 18.63 4.25 4.58
N VAL A 116 19.24 3.08 4.38
CA VAL A 116 20.70 2.89 4.52
C VAL A 116 21.46 3.72 3.49
N ILE A 117 21.03 3.69 2.22
CA ILE A 117 21.67 4.48 1.15
C ILE A 117 21.57 5.99 1.44
N LEU A 118 20.39 6.47 1.83
CA LEU A 118 20.19 7.87 2.21
C LEU A 118 21.04 8.26 3.42
N GLY A 119 21.12 7.40 4.44
CA GLY A 119 21.96 7.61 5.61
C GLY A 119 23.45 7.74 5.26
N ILE A 120 23.96 6.92 4.32
CA ILE A 120 25.33 7.00 3.82
C ILE A 120 25.56 8.29 3.06
N ILE A 121 24.63 8.70 2.18
CA ILE A 121 24.75 9.94 1.39
C ILE A 121 24.75 11.17 2.30
N ILE A 122 23.84 11.24 3.28
CA ILE A 122 23.78 12.35 4.23
C ILE A 122 25.02 12.37 5.12
N GLY A 123 25.46 11.21 5.64
CA GLY A 123 26.66 11.09 6.45
C GLY A 123 27.93 11.51 5.71
N ALA A 124 28.09 11.09 4.46
CA ALA A 124 29.20 11.51 3.61
C ALA A 124 29.13 13.02 3.30
N GLY A 125 27.95 13.55 3.00
CA GLY A 125 27.74 14.99 2.79
C GLY A 125 28.15 15.81 4.01
N CYS A 126 27.73 15.44 5.20
CA CYS A 126 28.12 16.10 6.46
C CYS A 126 29.63 16.02 6.70
N TYR A 127 30.26 14.89 6.40
CA TYR A 127 31.70 14.70 6.54
C TYR A 127 32.51 15.63 5.62
N PHE A 128 32.10 15.79 4.36
CA PHE A 128 32.80 16.62 3.38
C PHE A 128 32.56 18.13 3.59
N PHE A 129 31.39 18.54 4.06
CA PHE A 129 31.03 19.96 4.17
C PHE A 129 31.40 20.61 5.50
N SER A 130 31.54 19.86 6.59
CA SER A 130 31.72 20.48 7.92
C SER A 130 33.14 20.68 8.39
N GLY A 131 34.15 20.11 7.73
CA GLY A 131 35.58 20.38 8.02
C GLY A 131 36.06 20.22 9.47
N VAL A 132 35.26 19.52 10.33
CA VAL A 132 35.46 19.42 11.77
C VAL A 132 35.84 17.99 12.15
N GLU A 133 36.90 17.84 12.94
CA GLU A 133 37.52 16.57 13.33
C GLU A 133 36.63 15.58 14.14
N ASN A 134 35.43 16.00 14.58
CA ASN A 134 34.55 15.16 15.42
C ASN A 134 33.32 14.58 14.71
N ASN A 135 33.28 14.56 13.39
CA ASN A 135 32.07 14.22 12.62
C ASN A 135 31.76 12.74 12.48
N LEU A 136 32.65 11.83 12.86
CA LEU A 136 32.41 10.39 12.80
C LEU A 136 31.26 9.98 13.74
N ALA A 137 31.17 10.62 14.92
CA ALA A 137 30.12 10.35 15.90
C ALA A 137 28.74 10.81 15.42
N ILE A 138 28.67 11.94 14.67
CA ILE A 138 27.41 12.47 14.11
C ILE A 138 26.94 11.59 12.93
N ALA A 139 27.86 11.17 12.07
CA ALA A 139 27.54 10.28 10.95
C ALA A 139 27.04 8.90 11.43
N LEU A 140 27.64 8.32 12.45
CA LEU A 140 27.21 7.06 13.06
C LEU A 140 25.90 7.21 13.82
N GLY A 141 25.63 8.36 14.46
CA GLY A 141 24.36 8.66 15.12
C GLY A 141 23.19 8.76 14.14
N ALA A 142 23.38 9.41 12.99
CA ALA A 142 22.35 9.52 11.95
C ALA A 142 22.02 8.18 11.29
N ALA A 143 23.03 7.33 11.06
CA ALA A 143 22.82 5.98 10.54
C ALA A 143 22.11 5.06 11.56
N GLY A 144 22.38 5.23 12.86
CA GLY A 144 21.75 4.45 13.93
C GLY A 144 20.26 4.75 14.11
N ILE A 145 19.83 6.00 13.90
CA ILE A 145 18.40 6.39 14.02
C ILE A 145 17.56 5.77 12.87
N CYS A 146 18.11 5.62 11.67
CA CYS A 146 17.41 4.95 10.56
C CYS A 146 17.24 3.44 10.75
N LEU A 147 17.99 2.79 11.64
CA LEU A 147 17.90 1.35 11.90
C LEU A 147 16.88 1.00 12.99
N VAL A 148 16.35 1.99 13.73
CA VAL A 148 15.42 1.80 14.87
C VAL A 148 13.98 2.20 14.52
N LEU A 149 13.74 2.84 13.37
CA LEU A 149 12.42 3.18 12.84
C LEU A 149 12.01 2.19 11.74
#